data_03ff1ca81d83b215c01c5e7719bbe1b2
#
_entry.id   03ff1ca81d83b215c01c5e7719bbe1b2
#
_cell.length_a   1.000
_cell.length_b   1.000
_cell.length_c   1.000
_cell.angle_alpha   90.00
_cell.angle_beta   90.00
_cell.angle_gamma   90.00
#
_symmetry.space_group_name_H-M   'P 1'
#
loop_
_entity.id
_entity.type
_entity.pdbx_description
1 polymer ?
#
loop_
_entity_poly.entity_id
_entity_poly.type
_entity_poly.pdbx_seq_one_letter_code
_entity_poly.pdbx_strand_id
1 'polypeptide(L)'
;PLTNYMEIAKLNRDLEDETLDELARKEITESIRNKNKEFLDKAIKTKIDDTSSREGYISAEEGTVDFVLMYIPLENLYHFLLTSEIGANRTPVIQYAFSKKVILVSPQTLMAYLETIRHSMKLFRLQTDTKNMLATHEKIKVESRKFIESLDDVTKRLDQTVKSFEALKTTRVNKLEKSFEELDSVN
;
A
#
# COMPACT_ATOMS: atom_id res chain seq x y z
N PRO A 1 -19.97 -23.67 12.30
CA PRO A 1 -19.52 -22.86 13.47
C PRO A 1 -20.65 -22.09 14.14
N LEU A 2 -21.52 -21.41 13.38
CA LEU A 2 -22.63 -20.62 13.93
C LEU A 2 -23.63 -21.47 14.73
N THR A 3 -23.95 -22.68 14.25
CA THR A 3 -24.87 -23.59 14.92
C THR A 3 -24.37 -23.95 16.31
N ASN A 4 -23.09 -24.31 16.45
CA ASN A 4 -22.49 -24.65 17.74
C ASN A 4 -22.49 -23.47 18.70
N TYR A 5 -22.24 -22.25 18.20
CA TYR A 5 -22.32 -21.04 19.02
C TYR A 5 -23.76 -20.76 19.50
N MET A 6 -24.77 -20.99 18.64
CA MET A 6 -26.17 -20.82 19.01
C MET A 6 -26.61 -21.82 20.09
N GLU A 7 -26.08 -23.04 20.06
CA GLU A 7 -26.33 -24.02 21.15
C GLU A 7 -25.70 -23.55 22.46
N ILE A 8 -24.48 -23.03 22.44
CA ILE A 8 -23.83 -22.46 23.63
C ILE A 8 -24.64 -21.27 24.17
N ALA A 9 -25.09 -20.38 23.28
CA ALA A 9 -25.92 -19.24 23.67
C ALA A 9 -27.27 -19.67 24.27
N LYS A 10 -27.86 -20.80 23.82
CA LYS A 10 -29.06 -21.37 24.40
C LYS A 10 -28.79 -21.90 25.82
N LEU A 11 -27.72 -22.66 26.01
CA LEU A 11 -27.36 -23.19 27.32
C LEU A 11 -27.06 -22.08 28.33
N ASN A 12 -26.45 -20.96 27.90
CA ASN A 12 -26.24 -19.83 28.76
C ASN A 12 -27.55 -19.16 29.20
N ARG A 13 -28.57 -19.09 28.32
CA ARG A 13 -29.92 -18.64 28.70
C ARG A 13 -30.60 -19.60 29.67
N ASP A 14 -30.46 -20.89 29.43
CA ASP A 14 -31.04 -21.92 30.33
C ASP A 14 -30.39 -21.82 31.73
N LEU A 15 -29.13 -21.42 31.85
CA LEU A 15 -28.40 -21.17 33.11
C LEU A 15 -28.96 -19.96 33.90
N GLU A 16 -29.57 -18.99 33.21
CA GLU A 16 -30.17 -17.78 33.82
C GLU A 16 -31.51 -18.07 34.51
N ASP A 17 -32.08 -19.28 34.32
CA ASP A 17 -33.31 -19.67 34.99
C ASP A 17 -33.10 -19.84 36.49
N GLU A 18 -33.76 -18.98 37.29
CA GLU A 18 -33.63 -18.94 38.74
C GLU A 18 -34.22 -20.19 39.44
N THR A 19 -35.04 -20.98 38.70
CA THR A 19 -35.70 -22.16 39.26
C THR A 19 -34.84 -23.44 39.25
N LEU A 20 -33.62 -23.38 38.67
CA LEU A 20 -32.71 -24.49 38.58
C LEU A 20 -32.09 -24.89 39.93
N ASP A 21 -32.09 -26.18 40.21
CA ASP A 21 -31.37 -26.78 41.33
C ASP A 21 -29.84 -26.62 41.17
N GLU A 22 -29.11 -26.57 42.28
CA GLU A 22 -27.66 -26.37 42.29
C GLU A 22 -26.88 -27.45 41.53
N LEU A 23 -27.40 -28.70 41.52
CA LEU A 23 -26.84 -29.80 40.74
C LEU A 23 -27.02 -29.59 39.24
N ALA A 24 -28.21 -29.21 38.78
CA ALA A 24 -28.51 -28.91 37.40
C ALA A 24 -27.67 -27.71 36.88
N ARG A 25 -27.47 -26.70 37.71
CA ARG A 25 -26.57 -25.55 37.37
C ARG A 25 -25.14 -26.00 37.14
N LYS A 26 -24.61 -26.90 37.96
CA LYS A 26 -23.25 -27.45 37.78
C LYS A 26 -23.11 -28.23 36.49
N GLU A 27 -24.08 -29.10 36.16
CA GLU A 27 -24.09 -29.90 34.92
C GLU A 27 -24.16 -29.03 33.69
N ILE A 28 -25.02 -28.01 33.68
CA ILE A 28 -25.12 -27.05 32.57
C ILE A 28 -23.83 -26.27 32.42
N THR A 29 -23.21 -25.76 33.50
CA THR A 29 -21.97 -25.06 33.49
C THR A 29 -20.81 -25.89 32.91
N GLU A 30 -20.72 -27.16 33.29
CA GLU A 30 -19.71 -28.06 32.77
C GLU A 30 -19.95 -28.40 31.28
N SER A 31 -21.22 -28.56 30.88
CA SER A 31 -21.59 -28.71 29.47
C SER A 31 -21.21 -27.49 28.63
N ILE A 32 -21.47 -26.29 29.09
CA ILE A 32 -21.07 -25.03 28.45
C ILE A 32 -19.54 -24.96 28.30
N ARG A 33 -18.78 -25.29 29.34
CA ARG A 33 -17.33 -25.31 29.33
C ARG A 33 -16.78 -26.27 28.27
N ASN A 34 -17.32 -27.48 28.21
CA ASN A 34 -16.87 -28.49 27.25
C ASN A 34 -17.22 -28.10 25.81
N LYS A 35 -18.44 -27.59 25.56
CA LYS A 35 -18.87 -27.12 24.25
C LYS A 35 -18.06 -25.89 23.80
N ASN A 36 -17.77 -24.96 24.69
CA ASN A 36 -16.91 -23.81 24.38
C ASN A 36 -15.52 -24.27 23.95
N LYS A 37 -14.91 -25.19 24.70
CA LYS A 37 -13.59 -25.71 24.34
C LYS A 37 -13.61 -26.42 23.00
N GLU A 38 -14.58 -27.28 22.76
CA GLU A 38 -14.72 -27.96 21.46
C GLU A 38 -14.94 -26.96 20.31
N PHE A 39 -15.78 -25.97 20.51
CA PHE A 39 -16.04 -24.92 19.52
C PHE A 39 -14.77 -24.13 19.19
N LEU A 40 -14.02 -23.70 20.19
CA LEU A 40 -12.80 -22.93 20.01
C LEU A 40 -11.69 -23.76 19.35
N ASP A 41 -11.42 -24.96 19.86
CA ASP A 41 -10.30 -25.78 19.38
C ASP A 41 -10.61 -26.44 18.02
N LYS A 42 -11.82 -26.92 17.78
CA LYS A 42 -12.16 -27.60 16.53
C LYS A 42 -12.71 -26.65 15.45
N ALA A 43 -13.64 -25.76 15.81
CA ALA A 43 -14.30 -24.94 14.80
C ALA A 43 -13.52 -23.67 14.49
N ILE A 44 -13.11 -22.92 15.50
CA ILE A 44 -12.46 -21.59 15.28
C ILE A 44 -11.01 -21.76 14.86
N LYS A 45 -10.23 -22.57 15.58
CA LYS A 45 -8.84 -22.82 15.24
C LYS A 45 -8.69 -23.37 13.83
N THR A 46 -9.46 -24.40 13.47
CA THR A 46 -9.43 -24.97 12.12
C THR A 46 -9.78 -23.93 11.06
N LYS A 47 -10.78 -23.07 11.31
CA LYS A 47 -11.12 -21.99 10.36
C LYS A 47 -10.03 -20.96 10.20
N ILE A 48 -9.33 -20.60 11.24
CA ILE A 48 -8.16 -19.70 11.17
C ILE A 48 -7.05 -20.36 10.34
N ASP A 49 -6.74 -21.63 10.61
CA ASP A 49 -5.70 -22.37 9.89
C ASP A 49 -6.06 -22.55 8.41
N ASP A 50 -7.29 -22.95 8.09
CA ASP A 50 -7.79 -23.06 6.71
C ASP A 50 -7.71 -21.73 5.96
N THR A 51 -8.04 -20.62 6.62
CA THR A 51 -8.02 -19.29 6.03
C THR A 51 -6.60 -18.83 5.74
N SER A 52 -5.67 -19.12 6.66
CA SER A 52 -4.25 -18.78 6.51
C SER A 52 -3.55 -19.61 5.43
N SER A 53 -3.89 -20.89 5.31
CA SER A 53 -3.25 -21.84 4.39
C SER A 53 -3.84 -21.84 2.97
N ARG A 54 -4.95 -21.13 2.73
CA ARG A 54 -5.63 -21.12 1.45
C ARG A 54 -4.83 -20.38 0.41
N GLU A 55 -4.44 -21.07 -0.66
CA GLU A 55 -3.74 -20.50 -1.79
C GLU A 55 -4.51 -19.29 -2.39
N GLY A 56 -3.80 -18.22 -2.70
CA GLY A 56 -4.35 -17.01 -3.32
C GLY A 56 -4.94 -15.97 -2.35
N TYR A 57 -5.11 -16.26 -1.05
CA TYR A 57 -5.56 -15.25 -0.09
C TYR A 57 -4.42 -14.36 0.40
N ILE A 58 -3.24 -14.93 0.62
CA ILE A 58 -2.03 -14.22 1.02
C ILE A 58 -0.94 -14.59 0.03
N SER A 59 -0.77 -13.81 -1.04
CA SER A 59 0.25 -13.99 -2.07
C SER A 59 0.89 -12.64 -2.40
N ALA A 60 2.06 -12.41 -1.86
CA ALA A 60 2.83 -11.19 -2.12
C ALA A 60 3.22 -11.08 -3.61
N GLU A 61 3.41 -12.22 -4.30
CA GLU A 61 3.76 -12.29 -5.72
C GLU A 61 2.61 -11.84 -6.63
N GLU A 62 1.36 -12.09 -6.21
CA GLU A 62 0.16 -11.66 -6.92
C GLU A 62 -0.33 -10.25 -6.51
N GLY A 63 0.42 -9.56 -5.65
CA GLY A 63 0.11 -8.19 -5.24
C GLY A 63 -0.99 -8.09 -4.18
N THR A 64 -1.30 -9.17 -3.47
CA THR A 64 -2.19 -9.13 -2.31
C THR A 64 -1.47 -8.54 -1.08
N VAL A 65 -2.24 -8.06 -0.11
CA VAL A 65 -1.71 -7.74 1.21
C VAL A 65 -1.27 -9.02 1.94
N ASP A 66 -0.36 -8.92 2.90
CA ASP A 66 0.18 -10.07 3.63
C ASP A 66 -0.67 -10.50 4.83
N PHE A 67 -1.95 -10.18 4.81
CA PHE A 67 -2.93 -10.59 5.82
C PHE A 67 -4.29 -10.81 5.18
N VAL A 68 -5.19 -11.51 5.91
CA VAL A 68 -6.56 -11.76 5.49
C VAL A 68 -7.55 -11.36 6.60
N LEU A 69 -8.68 -10.78 6.20
CA LEU A 69 -9.77 -10.44 7.11
C LEU A 69 -10.74 -11.61 7.23
N MET A 70 -10.92 -12.14 8.43
CA MET A 70 -11.92 -13.14 8.74
C MET A 70 -13.15 -12.47 9.35
N TYR A 71 -14.22 -12.39 8.57
CA TYR A 71 -15.46 -11.72 8.96
C TYR A 71 -16.31 -12.59 9.88
N ILE A 72 -16.65 -12.05 11.05
CA ILE A 72 -17.50 -12.65 12.05
C ILE A 72 -18.84 -11.90 12.05
N PRO A 73 -19.94 -12.50 11.52
CA PRO A 73 -21.19 -11.77 11.30
C PRO A 73 -21.97 -11.43 12.57
N LEU A 74 -21.67 -12.10 13.69
CA LEU A 74 -22.32 -11.89 14.98
C LEU A 74 -21.39 -11.15 15.94
N GLU A 75 -21.80 -9.96 16.37
CA GLU A 75 -21.01 -9.12 17.29
C GLU A 75 -20.74 -9.83 18.63
N ASN A 76 -21.74 -10.51 19.18
CA ASN A 76 -21.57 -11.28 20.41
C ASN A 76 -20.56 -12.42 20.27
N LEU A 77 -20.51 -13.09 19.11
CA LEU A 77 -19.50 -14.10 18.83
C LEU A 77 -18.11 -13.47 18.71
N TYR A 78 -18.01 -12.31 18.06
CA TYR A 78 -16.76 -11.59 17.97
C TYR A 78 -16.23 -11.21 19.36
N HIS A 79 -17.06 -10.63 20.24
CA HIS A 79 -16.69 -10.32 21.62
C HIS A 79 -16.28 -11.58 22.42
N PHE A 80 -17.00 -12.68 22.24
CA PHE A 80 -16.63 -13.96 22.87
C PHE A 80 -15.22 -14.41 22.42
N LEU A 81 -14.91 -14.31 21.12
CA LEU A 81 -13.59 -14.69 20.60
C LEU A 81 -12.46 -13.76 21.10
N LEU A 82 -12.74 -12.46 21.33
CA LEU A 82 -11.77 -11.53 21.88
C LEU A 82 -11.25 -11.93 23.28
N THR A 83 -12.13 -12.54 24.09
CA THR A 83 -11.84 -12.93 25.47
C THR A 83 -11.49 -14.40 25.63
N SER A 84 -11.57 -15.18 24.53
CA SER A 84 -11.38 -16.64 24.56
C SER A 84 -9.92 -17.03 24.31
N GLU A 85 -9.57 -18.19 24.84
CA GLU A 85 -8.27 -18.85 24.68
C GLU A 85 -8.41 -20.20 23.98
N ILE A 86 -7.42 -20.61 23.20
CA ILE A 86 -7.39 -21.89 22.47
C ILE A 86 -6.12 -22.70 22.77
N GLY A 87 -6.24 -23.99 22.58
CA GLY A 87 -5.14 -24.94 22.74
C GLY A 87 -4.74 -25.22 24.18
N ALA A 88 -3.77 -26.13 24.36
CA ALA A 88 -3.26 -26.51 25.67
C ALA A 88 -2.52 -25.37 26.40
N ASN A 89 -1.90 -24.47 25.62
CA ASN A 89 -1.12 -23.34 26.16
C ASN A 89 -2.00 -22.11 26.46
N ARG A 90 -3.32 -22.20 26.35
CA ARG A 90 -4.26 -21.11 26.62
C ARG A 90 -3.90 -19.82 25.87
N THR A 91 -3.62 -19.96 24.59
CA THR A 91 -3.25 -18.81 23.74
C THR A 91 -4.51 -18.01 23.43
N PRO A 92 -4.52 -16.67 23.61
CA PRO A 92 -5.66 -15.85 23.19
C PRO A 92 -5.96 -16.05 21.71
N VAL A 93 -7.26 -16.21 21.35
CA VAL A 93 -7.70 -16.45 19.97
C VAL A 93 -7.18 -15.41 19.02
N ILE A 94 -7.21 -14.13 19.42
CA ILE A 94 -6.69 -13.01 18.63
C ILE A 94 -5.20 -13.19 18.35
N GLN A 95 -4.40 -13.50 19.37
CA GLN A 95 -2.97 -13.67 19.21
C GLN A 95 -2.65 -14.84 18.27
N TYR A 96 -3.40 -15.94 18.41
CA TYR A 96 -3.29 -17.07 17.48
C TYR A 96 -3.63 -16.67 16.04
N ALA A 97 -4.74 -15.96 15.82
CA ALA A 97 -5.12 -15.48 14.50
C ALA A 97 -4.06 -14.56 13.89
N PHE A 98 -3.53 -13.60 14.67
CA PHE A 98 -2.44 -12.73 14.23
C PHE A 98 -1.17 -13.50 13.83
N SER A 99 -0.80 -14.54 14.58
CA SER A 99 0.36 -15.39 14.24
C SER A 99 0.20 -16.10 12.89
N LYS A 100 -1.05 -16.25 12.46
CA LYS A 100 -1.45 -16.82 11.16
C LYS A 100 -1.77 -15.77 10.10
N LYS A 101 -1.48 -14.48 10.36
CA LYS A 101 -1.82 -13.37 9.48
C LYS A 101 -3.33 -13.21 9.20
N VAL A 102 -4.16 -13.69 10.12
CA VAL A 102 -5.61 -13.58 10.08
C VAL A 102 -6.06 -12.51 11.08
N ILE A 103 -6.83 -11.54 10.61
CA ILE A 103 -7.42 -10.49 11.43
C ILE A 103 -8.92 -10.76 11.55
N LEU A 104 -9.40 -10.97 12.78
CA LEU A 104 -10.82 -11.13 13.04
C LEU A 104 -11.51 -9.77 12.98
N VAL A 105 -12.60 -9.67 12.24
CA VAL A 105 -13.37 -8.45 12.10
C VAL A 105 -14.86 -8.70 12.30
N SER A 106 -15.52 -7.80 13.01
CA SER A 106 -16.97 -7.76 13.19
C SER A 106 -17.63 -6.82 12.16
N PRO A 107 -18.96 -6.78 12.06
CA PRO A 107 -19.66 -5.76 11.26
C PRO A 107 -19.25 -4.34 11.59
N GLN A 108 -19.02 -4.02 12.86
CA GLN A 108 -18.63 -2.68 13.31
C GLN A 108 -17.17 -2.34 12.96
N THR A 109 -16.26 -3.30 13.13
CA THR A 109 -14.83 -3.06 12.91
C THR A 109 -14.42 -3.17 11.44
N LEU A 110 -15.16 -3.91 10.61
CA LEU A 110 -14.85 -4.13 9.21
C LEU A 110 -14.72 -2.80 8.45
N MET A 111 -15.65 -1.88 8.66
CA MET A 111 -15.63 -0.58 7.95
C MET A 111 -14.39 0.24 8.30
N ALA A 112 -13.96 0.22 9.55
CA ALA A 112 -12.74 0.92 9.99
C ALA A 112 -11.49 0.33 9.31
N TYR A 113 -11.39 -1.01 9.21
CA TYR A 113 -10.29 -1.67 8.50
C TYR A 113 -10.29 -1.34 7.01
N LEU A 114 -11.44 -1.41 6.34
CA LEU A 114 -11.55 -1.08 4.92
C LEU A 114 -11.17 0.38 4.64
N GLU A 115 -11.58 1.31 5.50
CA GLU A 115 -11.20 2.72 5.37
C GLU A 115 -9.69 2.93 5.57
N THR A 116 -9.09 2.25 6.53
CA THR A 116 -7.64 2.26 6.76
C THR A 116 -6.88 1.73 5.53
N ILE A 117 -7.33 0.61 4.96
CA ILE A 117 -6.75 0.04 3.74
C ILE A 117 -6.89 1.02 2.57
N ARG A 118 -8.07 1.62 2.39
CA ARG A 118 -8.31 2.63 1.34
C ARG A 118 -7.36 3.82 1.46
N HIS A 119 -7.16 4.34 2.68
CA HIS A 119 -6.20 5.42 2.93
C HIS A 119 -4.76 5.00 2.62
N SER A 120 -4.35 3.83 3.05
CA SER A 120 -3.01 3.29 2.78
C SER A 120 -2.74 3.13 1.29
N MET A 121 -3.71 2.62 0.53
CA MET A 121 -3.62 2.51 -0.93
C MET A 121 -3.51 3.88 -1.61
N LYS A 122 -4.23 4.89 -1.12
CA LYS A 122 -4.12 6.26 -1.64
C LYS A 122 -2.72 6.84 -1.41
N LEU A 123 -2.16 6.67 -0.22
CA LEU A 123 -0.80 7.10 0.11
C LEU A 123 0.25 6.38 -0.75
N PHE A 124 0.10 5.08 -0.97
CA PHE A 124 1.00 4.31 -1.84
C PHE A 124 1.00 4.81 -3.29
N ARG A 125 -0.19 5.13 -3.85
CA ARG A 125 -0.29 5.74 -5.19
C ARG A 125 0.42 7.08 -5.24
N LEU A 126 0.21 7.97 -4.26
CA LEU A 126 0.89 9.26 -4.19
C LEU A 126 2.42 9.11 -4.12
N GLN A 127 2.94 8.14 -3.38
CA GLN A 127 4.38 7.86 -3.34
C GLN A 127 4.93 7.42 -4.70
N THR A 128 4.19 6.57 -5.41
CA THR A 128 4.60 6.10 -6.75
C THR A 128 4.57 7.24 -7.76
N ASP A 129 3.53 8.08 -7.73
CA ASP A 129 3.42 9.26 -8.59
C ASP A 129 4.54 10.26 -8.31
N THR A 130 4.89 10.49 -7.04
CA THR A 130 6.00 11.37 -6.65
C THR A 130 7.34 10.84 -7.15
N LYS A 131 7.61 9.54 -7.07
CA LYS A 131 8.84 8.93 -7.62
C LYS A 131 8.94 9.13 -9.14
N ASN A 132 7.84 8.90 -9.86
CA ASN A 132 7.78 9.10 -11.30
C ASN A 132 7.97 10.57 -11.69
N MET A 133 7.40 11.48 -10.91
CA MET A 133 7.54 12.92 -11.09
C MET A 133 9.00 13.37 -10.86
N LEU A 134 9.67 12.87 -9.82
CA LEU A 134 11.10 13.15 -9.58
C LEU A 134 11.98 12.63 -10.71
N ALA A 135 11.75 11.42 -11.20
CA ALA A 135 12.48 10.86 -12.33
C ALA A 135 12.31 11.69 -13.63
N THR A 136 11.07 12.19 -13.86
CA THR A 136 10.77 13.06 -14.99
C THR A 136 11.45 14.43 -14.83
N HIS A 137 11.44 15.00 -13.63
CA HIS A 137 12.12 16.26 -13.33
C HIS A 137 13.64 16.17 -13.58
N GLU A 138 14.30 15.08 -13.17
CA GLU A 138 15.73 14.89 -13.47
C GLU A 138 16.01 14.78 -14.98
N LYS A 139 15.14 14.11 -15.74
CA LYS A 139 15.26 14.09 -17.21
C LYS A 139 15.14 15.48 -17.82
N ILE A 140 14.13 16.26 -17.42
CA ILE A 140 13.95 17.64 -17.87
C ILE A 140 15.19 18.49 -17.55
N LYS A 141 15.75 18.36 -16.37
CA LYS A 141 16.95 19.08 -15.93
C LYS A 141 18.17 18.76 -16.80
N VAL A 142 18.37 17.49 -17.15
CA VAL A 142 19.44 17.06 -18.04
C VAL A 142 19.25 17.62 -19.46
N GLU A 143 18.06 17.51 -20.01
CA GLU A 143 17.77 18.03 -21.36
C GLU A 143 17.85 19.56 -21.42
N SER A 144 17.39 20.27 -20.39
CA SER A 144 17.54 21.73 -20.29
C SER A 144 19.01 22.16 -20.29
N ARG A 145 19.87 21.40 -19.59
CA ARG A 145 21.32 21.70 -19.56
C ARG A 145 21.94 21.50 -20.95
N LYS A 146 21.63 20.42 -21.66
CA LYS A 146 22.10 20.19 -23.05
C LYS A 146 21.61 21.28 -24.00
N PHE A 147 20.36 21.73 -23.82
CA PHE A 147 19.81 22.80 -24.62
C PHE A 147 20.58 24.12 -24.42
N ILE A 148 20.90 24.50 -23.18
CA ILE A 148 21.69 25.68 -22.85
C ILE A 148 23.09 25.57 -23.48
N GLU A 149 23.78 24.43 -23.36
CA GLU A 149 25.08 24.19 -24.00
C GLU A 149 25.02 24.35 -25.51
N SER A 150 23.96 23.87 -26.15
CA SER A 150 23.74 24.01 -27.58
C SER A 150 23.51 25.45 -28.00
N LEU A 151 22.81 26.25 -27.18
CA LEU A 151 22.64 27.72 -27.41
C LEU A 151 23.98 28.47 -27.29
N ASP A 152 24.80 28.11 -26.32
CA ASP A 152 26.13 28.70 -26.15
C ASP A 152 27.03 28.41 -27.38
N ASP A 153 26.96 27.22 -27.93
CA ASP A 153 27.68 26.84 -29.15
C ASP A 153 27.20 27.64 -30.38
N VAL A 154 25.88 27.77 -30.53
CA VAL A 154 25.31 28.62 -31.60
C VAL A 154 25.76 30.09 -31.45
N THR A 155 25.73 30.62 -30.24
CA THR A 155 26.18 31.99 -29.97
C THR A 155 27.65 32.18 -30.35
N LYS A 156 28.53 31.23 -29.96
CA LYS A 156 29.96 31.28 -30.35
C LYS A 156 30.15 31.23 -31.86
N ARG A 157 29.41 30.40 -32.58
CA ARG A 157 29.47 30.33 -34.05
C ARG A 157 28.98 31.60 -34.73
N LEU A 158 27.93 32.22 -34.19
CA LEU A 158 27.45 33.52 -34.66
C LEU A 158 28.51 34.61 -34.46
N ASP A 159 29.14 34.71 -33.30
CA ASP A 159 30.21 35.66 -33.03
C ASP A 159 31.40 35.46 -33.98
N GLN A 160 31.81 34.21 -34.22
CA GLN A 160 32.85 33.89 -35.19
C GLN A 160 32.47 34.32 -36.63
N THR A 161 31.23 34.09 -37.00
CA THR A 161 30.71 34.48 -38.34
C THR A 161 30.68 35.98 -38.48
N VAL A 162 30.23 36.72 -37.48
CA VAL A 162 30.25 38.20 -37.48
C VAL A 162 31.66 38.73 -37.62
N LYS A 163 32.62 38.22 -36.81
CA LYS A 163 34.03 38.62 -36.90
C LYS A 163 34.62 38.33 -38.27
N SER A 164 34.32 37.17 -38.85
CA SER A 164 34.78 36.81 -40.20
C SER A 164 34.21 37.71 -41.27
N PHE A 165 32.94 38.09 -41.14
CA PHE A 165 32.27 39.01 -42.05
C PHE A 165 32.89 40.43 -41.95
N GLU A 166 33.14 40.95 -40.75
CA GLU A 166 33.77 42.23 -40.55
C GLU A 166 35.20 42.26 -41.13
N ALA A 167 35.99 41.21 -40.90
CA ALA A 167 37.32 41.09 -41.47
C ALA A 167 37.32 41.08 -43.03
N LEU A 168 36.39 40.36 -43.64
CA LEU A 168 36.23 40.35 -45.09
C LEU A 168 35.75 41.72 -45.61
N LYS A 169 34.85 42.41 -44.94
CA LYS A 169 34.35 43.73 -45.30
C LYS A 169 35.50 44.70 -45.30
N THR A 170 36.27 44.80 -44.19
CA THR A 170 37.40 45.72 -44.07
C THR A 170 38.48 45.40 -45.11
N THR A 171 38.86 44.14 -45.31
CA THR A 171 39.90 43.79 -46.28
C THR A 171 39.49 44.06 -47.72
N ARG A 172 38.23 43.81 -48.07
CA ARG A 172 37.73 44.03 -49.46
C ARG A 172 37.49 45.52 -49.72
N VAL A 173 36.92 46.24 -48.80
CA VAL A 173 36.71 47.71 -48.91
C VAL A 173 38.02 48.38 -49.09
N ASN A 174 39.05 48.15 -48.24
CA ASN A 174 40.39 48.76 -48.33
C ASN A 174 41.09 48.40 -49.65
N LYS A 175 40.86 47.17 -50.20
CA LYS A 175 41.40 46.80 -51.52
C LYS A 175 40.75 47.59 -52.66
N LEU A 176 39.43 47.76 -52.58
CA LEU A 176 38.71 48.53 -53.59
C LEU A 176 39.08 50.01 -53.56
N GLU A 177 39.19 50.62 -52.39
CA GLU A 177 39.62 51.96 -52.22
C GLU A 177 41.04 52.19 -52.80
N LYS A 178 41.97 51.31 -52.52
CA LYS A 178 43.34 51.41 -53.13
C LYS A 178 43.27 51.25 -54.69
N SER A 179 42.44 50.35 -55.20
CA SER A 179 42.31 50.18 -56.65
C SER A 179 41.69 51.42 -57.33
N PHE A 180 40.79 52.09 -56.64
CA PHE A 180 40.23 53.39 -57.09
C PHE A 180 41.25 54.49 -57.07
N GLU A 181 42.02 54.62 -55.98
CA GLU A 181 43.13 55.57 -55.87
C GLU A 181 44.20 55.39 -56.97
N GLU A 182 44.55 54.14 -57.28
CA GLU A 182 45.48 53.83 -58.37
C GLU A 182 44.90 54.19 -59.74
N LEU A 183 43.59 54.05 -59.96
CA LEU A 183 42.95 54.48 -61.21
C LEU A 183 42.89 56.00 -61.40
N ASP A 184 42.66 56.76 -60.31
CA ASP A 184 42.59 58.22 -60.32
C ASP A 184 44.01 58.85 -60.46
N SER A 185 45.08 58.09 -60.14
CA SER A 185 46.46 58.56 -60.30
C SER A 185 46.98 58.36 -61.72
N VAL A 186 46.29 57.74 -62.61
CA VAL A 186 46.70 57.46 -64.03
C VAL A 186 46.02 58.40 -65.03
N ASN A 187 45.14 59.30 -64.59
CA ASN A 187 44.52 60.35 -65.38
C ASN A 187 45.10 61.66 -65.02
#